data_dc485f6ddcdbb8de5b681ef0f5a37325
#
_entry.id   dc485f6ddcdbb8de5b681ef0f5a37325
#
_cell.length_a   1.000
_cell.length_b   1.000
_cell.length_c   1.000
_cell.angle_alpha   90.00
_cell.angle_beta   90.00
_cell.angle_gamma   90.00
#
_symmetry.space_group_name_H-M   'P 1'
#
loop_
_entity.id
_entity.type
_entity.pdbx_description
1 polymer ?
#
loop_
_entity_poly.entity_id
_entity_poly.type
_entity_poly.pdbx_seq_one_letter_code
_entity_poly.pdbx_strand_id
1 'polypeptide(L)'
;MCFCYLTISKRELATKSQLLNVNKLLWVNMNLHKYFLNNSSLRIHKWLHYFDIYERHFNRFVNKSPVVLEIGVFGGGSLKMWKDYFGDGCKVIGIDINPECKQYESEGIEIYIGSQDDPNLIESILNKYPSIDVLIDDGSHMMTHMIRSFELLYSHISENGVYLVEDTHTCYWEEYEGGLKKQGSFMEFAKDRVDMLNAVHSRNSLPVTEFTKTTDSISFYDSIVVFEKRRQGKRQAPMTESMD
;
A
#
# COMPACT_ATOMS: atom_id res chain seq x y z
N MET A 1 27.93 -53.22 2.30
CA MET A 1 27.21 -51.95 2.57
C MET A 1 28.21 -50.82 2.49
N CYS A 2 28.17 -50.10 1.39
CA CYS A 2 29.11 -49.03 1.12
C CYS A 2 28.32 -47.72 1.23
N PHE A 3 28.55 -46.91 2.28
CA PHE A 3 27.97 -45.59 2.44
C PHE A 3 28.78 -44.61 1.58
N CYS A 4 28.20 -44.15 0.47
CA CYS A 4 28.76 -43.10 -0.34
C CYS A 4 28.32 -41.75 0.26
N TYR A 5 29.21 -41.08 0.99
CA TYR A 5 29.04 -39.67 1.38
C TYR A 5 29.32 -38.79 0.16
N LEU A 6 28.26 -38.17 -0.36
CA LEU A 6 28.38 -37.10 -1.34
C LEU A 6 28.91 -35.85 -0.65
N THR A 7 30.21 -35.62 -0.73
CA THR A 7 30.85 -34.38 -0.33
C THR A 7 30.61 -33.32 -1.42
N ILE A 8 29.68 -32.40 -1.17
CA ILE A 8 29.48 -31.24 -2.02
C ILE A 8 30.75 -30.37 -1.95
N SER A 9 31.38 -30.13 -3.09
CA SER A 9 32.64 -29.40 -3.14
C SER A 9 32.45 -27.93 -2.79
N LYS A 10 33.47 -27.30 -2.16
CA LYS A 10 33.48 -25.85 -1.86
C LYS A 10 33.27 -24.98 -3.12
N ARG A 11 33.52 -25.50 -4.33
CA ARG A 11 33.25 -24.83 -5.61
C ARG A 11 31.76 -24.77 -5.95
N GLU A 12 30.98 -25.81 -5.62
CA GLU A 12 29.51 -25.82 -5.86
C GLU A 12 28.76 -24.91 -4.89
N LEU A 13 29.24 -24.77 -3.65
CA LEU A 13 28.73 -23.80 -2.68
C LEU A 13 29.04 -22.35 -3.08
N ALA A 14 30.20 -22.09 -3.67
CA ALA A 14 30.59 -20.78 -4.19
C ALA A 14 29.73 -20.35 -5.40
N THR A 15 29.42 -21.28 -6.31
CA THR A 15 28.55 -21.01 -7.47
C THR A 15 27.10 -20.78 -7.07
N LYS A 16 26.56 -21.52 -6.08
CA LYS A 16 25.23 -21.25 -5.53
C LYS A 16 25.13 -19.90 -4.83
N SER A 17 26.15 -19.52 -4.06
CA SER A 17 26.23 -18.20 -3.41
C SER A 17 26.37 -17.07 -4.43
N GLN A 18 27.12 -17.27 -5.50
CA GLN A 18 27.26 -16.31 -6.60
C GLN A 18 25.95 -16.19 -7.40
N LEU A 19 25.27 -17.29 -7.69
CA LEU A 19 23.96 -17.28 -8.34
C LEU A 19 22.88 -16.61 -7.48
N LEU A 20 22.89 -16.82 -6.16
CA LEU A 20 22.00 -16.14 -5.23
C LEU A 20 22.30 -14.64 -5.17
N ASN A 21 23.58 -14.24 -5.18
CA ASN A 21 23.97 -12.83 -5.23
C ASN A 21 23.68 -12.16 -6.57
N VAL A 22 23.86 -12.84 -7.68
CA VAL A 22 23.51 -12.32 -9.01
C VAL A 22 22.00 -12.21 -9.15
N ASN A 23 21.23 -13.19 -8.68
CA ASN A 23 19.78 -13.07 -8.62
C ASN A 23 19.35 -11.90 -7.72
N LYS A 24 19.96 -11.76 -6.52
CA LYS A 24 19.67 -10.64 -5.60
C LYS A 24 20.01 -9.27 -6.22
N LEU A 25 21.10 -9.17 -7.02
CA LEU A 25 21.45 -7.96 -7.78
C LEU A 25 20.50 -7.68 -8.96
N LEU A 26 19.98 -8.72 -9.61
CA LEU A 26 18.99 -8.58 -10.68
C LEU A 26 17.64 -8.08 -10.14
N TRP A 27 17.26 -8.48 -8.90
CA TRP A 27 16.05 -8.00 -8.23
C TRP A 27 16.16 -6.53 -7.80
N VAL A 28 17.35 -6.03 -7.46
CA VAL A 28 17.59 -4.61 -7.08
C VAL A 28 17.28 -3.62 -8.23
N ASN A 29 17.22 -4.09 -9.49
CA ASN A 29 16.89 -3.29 -10.67
C ASN A 29 15.58 -3.73 -11.36
N MET A 30 14.79 -4.62 -10.75
CA MET A 30 13.52 -5.06 -11.33
C MET A 30 12.40 -4.19 -10.77
N ASN A 31 11.80 -3.34 -11.60
CA ASN A 31 10.61 -2.60 -11.23
C ASN A 31 9.39 -3.55 -11.12
N LEU A 32 8.36 -3.11 -10.42
CA LEU A 32 7.15 -3.90 -10.16
C LEU A 32 6.49 -4.42 -11.45
N HIS A 33 6.50 -3.63 -12.52
CA HIS A 33 5.92 -4.03 -13.80
C HIS A 33 6.67 -5.26 -14.40
N LYS A 34 8.01 -5.26 -14.34
CA LYS A 34 8.79 -6.43 -14.76
C LYS A 34 8.57 -7.63 -13.86
N TYR A 35 8.43 -7.42 -12.56
CA TYR A 35 8.07 -8.49 -11.63
C TYR A 35 6.76 -9.15 -12.06
N PHE A 36 5.72 -8.35 -12.29
CA PHE A 36 4.40 -8.82 -12.70
C PHE A 36 4.45 -9.61 -14.00
N LEU A 37 5.11 -9.09 -15.04
CA LEU A 37 5.21 -9.76 -16.35
C LEU A 37 5.98 -11.08 -16.30
N ASN A 38 6.92 -11.25 -15.37
CA ASN A 38 7.70 -12.48 -15.20
C ASN A 38 7.14 -13.38 -14.08
N ASN A 39 6.00 -13.03 -13.49
CA ASN A 39 5.42 -13.82 -12.41
C ASN A 39 4.97 -15.20 -12.89
N SER A 40 5.52 -16.24 -12.28
CA SER A 40 5.17 -17.65 -12.52
C SER A 40 4.75 -18.38 -11.23
N SER A 41 4.45 -17.63 -10.17
CA SER A 41 4.16 -18.11 -8.82
C SER A 41 2.65 -17.95 -8.49
N LEU A 42 2.34 -17.25 -7.43
CA LEU A 42 0.97 -16.99 -6.98
C LEU A 42 0.27 -15.99 -7.90
N ARG A 43 -1.05 -16.12 -8.04
CA ARG A 43 -1.85 -15.26 -8.92
C ARG A 43 -1.80 -13.80 -8.48
N ILE A 44 -1.50 -12.90 -9.43
CA ILE A 44 -1.62 -11.45 -9.31
C ILE A 44 -2.64 -10.97 -10.36
N HIS A 45 -3.55 -10.10 -9.96
CA HIS A 45 -4.48 -9.43 -10.87
C HIS A 45 -4.40 -7.93 -10.63
N LYS A 46 -3.78 -7.19 -11.53
CA LYS A 46 -3.61 -5.72 -11.45
C LYS A 46 -3.67 -5.12 -12.85
N TRP A 47 -4.18 -3.91 -12.97
CA TRP A 47 -4.11 -3.16 -14.21
C TRP A 47 -2.67 -2.72 -14.52
N LEU A 48 -2.25 -2.79 -15.78
CA LEU A 48 -0.86 -2.50 -16.16
C LEU A 48 -0.44 -1.06 -15.85
N HIS A 49 -1.34 -0.09 -15.99
CA HIS A 49 -1.06 1.32 -15.72
C HIS A 49 -0.91 1.64 -14.23
N TYR A 50 -1.29 0.74 -13.33
CA TYR A 50 -1.10 0.92 -11.87
C TYR A 50 0.36 0.86 -11.47
N PHE A 51 1.19 0.10 -12.20
CA PHE A 51 2.59 -0.11 -11.82
C PHE A 51 3.42 1.18 -11.78
N ASP A 52 3.19 2.12 -12.70
CA ASP A 52 3.86 3.42 -12.69
C ASP A 52 3.42 4.28 -11.49
N ILE A 53 2.19 4.10 -11.03
CA ILE A 53 1.65 4.79 -9.85
C ILE A 53 2.29 4.20 -8.59
N TYR A 54 2.36 2.87 -8.46
CA TYR A 54 3.03 2.22 -7.35
C TYR A 54 4.50 2.65 -7.25
N GLU A 55 5.26 2.60 -8.34
CA GLU A 55 6.67 3.01 -8.35
C GLU A 55 6.83 4.46 -7.89
N ARG A 56 5.96 5.37 -8.34
CA ARG A 56 5.99 6.79 -7.98
C ARG A 56 5.85 7.01 -6.48
N HIS A 57 4.92 6.28 -5.84
CA HIS A 57 4.58 6.50 -4.44
C HIS A 57 5.33 5.59 -3.48
N PHE A 58 5.75 4.39 -3.92
CA PHE A 58 6.30 3.37 -3.03
C PHE A 58 7.82 3.24 -3.09
N ASN A 59 8.48 3.69 -4.16
CA ASN A 59 9.93 3.53 -4.34
C ASN A 59 10.77 4.03 -3.14
N ARG A 60 10.32 5.08 -2.46
CA ARG A 60 11.01 5.63 -1.29
C ARG A 60 11.09 4.68 -0.09
N PHE A 61 10.26 3.64 -0.05
CA PHE A 61 10.22 2.65 1.02
C PHE A 61 11.06 1.40 0.72
N VAL A 62 11.58 1.26 -0.50
CA VAL A 62 12.41 0.10 -0.89
C VAL A 62 13.63 0.01 0.00
N ASN A 63 13.89 -1.17 0.58
CA ASN A 63 14.96 -1.45 1.54
C ASN A 63 14.91 -0.60 2.83
N LYS A 64 13.73 -0.10 3.22
CA LYS A 64 13.50 0.65 4.46
C LYS A 64 12.73 -0.14 5.52
N SER A 65 12.51 -1.44 5.27
CA SER A 65 11.77 -2.34 6.16
C SER A 65 10.35 -1.83 6.51
N PRO A 66 9.55 -1.39 5.52
CA PRO A 66 8.23 -0.84 5.78
C PRO A 66 7.26 -1.89 6.33
N VAL A 67 6.25 -1.39 7.03
CA VAL A 67 5.02 -2.13 7.31
C VAL A 67 4.02 -1.82 6.20
N VAL A 68 3.64 -2.86 5.45
CA VAL A 68 2.70 -2.79 4.32
C VAL A 68 1.43 -3.50 4.69
N LEU A 69 0.29 -2.87 4.48
CA LEU A 69 -1.02 -3.50 4.65
C LEU A 69 -1.76 -3.46 3.31
N GLU A 70 -2.17 -4.62 2.80
CA GLU A 70 -3.04 -4.76 1.63
C GLU A 70 -4.38 -5.34 2.07
N ILE A 71 -5.46 -4.65 1.71
CA ILE A 71 -6.83 -5.14 1.83
C ILE A 71 -7.16 -5.79 0.49
N GLY A 72 -7.58 -7.07 0.53
CA GLY A 72 -7.75 -7.92 -0.65
C GLY A 72 -6.51 -8.77 -0.93
N VAL A 73 -6.56 -10.05 -0.54
CA VAL A 73 -5.44 -11.01 -0.72
C VAL A 73 -5.60 -11.81 -2.00
N PHE A 74 -6.84 -12.18 -2.33
CA PHE A 74 -7.20 -12.95 -3.52
C PHE A 74 -6.33 -14.20 -3.71
N GLY A 75 -5.36 -14.19 -4.64
CA GLY A 75 -4.45 -15.30 -4.93
C GLY A 75 -3.10 -15.21 -4.23
N GLY A 76 -2.89 -14.25 -3.33
CA GLY A 76 -1.68 -14.07 -2.52
C GLY A 76 -0.45 -13.53 -3.26
N GLY A 77 -0.55 -13.37 -4.57
CA GLY A 77 0.62 -13.01 -5.39
C GLY A 77 1.08 -11.57 -5.20
N SER A 78 0.16 -10.64 -4.96
CA SER A 78 0.49 -9.24 -4.66
C SER A 78 1.24 -9.09 -3.33
N LEU A 79 0.83 -9.81 -2.29
CA LEU A 79 1.54 -9.80 -1.00
C LEU A 79 3.00 -10.24 -1.15
N LYS A 80 3.22 -11.32 -1.95
CA LYS A 80 4.58 -11.76 -2.26
C LYS A 80 5.34 -10.73 -3.08
N MET A 81 4.69 -10.11 -4.06
CA MET A 81 5.28 -9.03 -4.87
C MET A 81 5.73 -7.86 -3.99
N TRP A 82 4.90 -7.41 -3.04
CA TRP A 82 5.27 -6.36 -2.10
C TRP A 82 6.45 -6.78 -1.23
N LYS A 83 6.44 -8.02 -0.70
CA LYS A 83 7.53 -8.55 0.11
C LYS A 83 8.86 -8.53 -0.64
N ASP A 84 8.85 -8.97 -1.89
CA ASP A 84 10.05 -9.02 -2.73
C ASP A 84 10.49 -7.60 -3.14
N TYR A 85 9.56 -6.69 -3.44
CA TYR A 85 9.84 -5.31 -3.85
C TYR A 85 10.45 -4.47 -2.73
N PHE A 86 9.87 -4.52 -1.53
CA PHE A 86 10.34 -3.70 -0.41
C PHE A 86 11.56 -4.30 0.32
N GLY A 87 11.86 -5.58 0.10
CA GLY A 87 13.06 -6.25 0.61
C GLY A 87 12.89 -6.97 1.95
N ASP A 88 13.96 -7.58 2.41
CA ASP A 88 13.96 -8.60 3.49
C ASP A 88 13.33 -8.14 4.81
N GLY A 89 13.49 -6.87 5.20
CA GLY A 89 12.94 -6.34 6.45
C GLY A 89 11.46 -5.96 6.41
N CYS A 90 10.84 -5.98 5.21
CA CYS A 90 9.44 -5.63 5.04
C CYS A 90 8.51 -6.58 5.80
N LYS A 91 7.47 -6.04 6.44
CA LYS A 91 6.33 -6.78 6.98
C LYS A 91 5.11 -6.52 6.10
N VAL A 92 4.52 -7.58 5.57
CA VAL A 92 3.32 -7.49 4.74
C VAL A 92 2.15 -8.10 5.50
N ILE A 93 1.07 -7.35 5.58
CA ILE A 93 -0.17 -7.74 6.25
C ILE A 93 -1.26 -7.77 5.19
N GLY A 94 -1.97 -8.88 5.07
CA GLY A 94 -3.14 -9.03 4.21
C GLY A 94 -4.43 -9.08 5.03
N ILE A 95 -5.50 -8.46 4.52
CA ILE A 95 -6.88 -8.63 5.03
C ILE A 95 -7.71 -9.23 3.90
N ASP A 96 -8.44 -10.31 4.18
CA ASP A 96 -9.41 -10.88 3.23
C ASP A 96 -10.58 -11.51 3.98
N ILE A 97 -11.76 -11.48 3.38
CA ILE A 97 -12.94 -12.13 3.96
C ILE A 97 -12.94 -13.64 3.71
N ASN A 98 -12.21 -14.12 2.69
CA ASN A 98 -12.13 -15.54 2.35
C ASN A 98 -11.11 -16.26 3.26
N PRO A 99 -11.53 -17.22 4.09
CA PRO A 99 -10.63 -17.93 4.98
C PRO A 99 -9.55 -18.76 4.26
N GLU A 100 -9.76 -19.12 2.99
CA GLU A 100 -8.78 -19.84 2.18
C GLU A 100 -7.51 -18.99 1.92
N CYS A 101 -7.61 -17.66 1.99
CA CYS A 101 -6.45 -16.77 1.83
C CYS A 101 -5.37 -17.00 2.89
N LYS A 102 -5.73 -17.59 4.04
CA LYS A 102 -4.79 -17.94 5.12
C LYS A 102 -3.63 -18.84 4.65
N GLN A 103 -3.83 -19.64 3.61
CA GLN A 103 -2.80 -20.52 3.05
C GLN A 103 -1.60 -19.76 2.45
N TYR A 104 -1.74 -18.48 2.14
CA TYR A 104 -0.68 -17.65 1.54
C TYR A 104 0.22 -16.98 2.58
N GLU A 105 0.03 -17.24 3.87
CA GLU A 105 0.96 -16.80 4.91
C GLU A 105 2.36 -17.40 4.70
N SER A 106 3.36 -16.62 4.97
CA SER A 106 4.75 -17.06 4.90
C SER A 106 5.63 -16.14 5.75
N GLU A 107 6.95 -16.38 5.78
CA GLU A 107 7.86 -15.53 6.54
C GLU A 107 7.75 -14.05 6.12
N GLY A 108 7.31 -13.22 7.06
CA GLY A 108 7.11 -11.79 6.87
C GLY A 108 5.81 -11.41 6.16
N ILE A 109 4.91 -12.38 5.90
CA ILE A 109 3.55 -12.16 5.39
C ILE A 109 2.55 -12.76 6.38
N GLU A 110 1.69 -11.92 6.94
CA GLU A 110 0.60 -12.33 7.84
C GLU A 110 -0.74 -11.98 7.21
N ILE A 111 -1.74 -12.85 7.39
CA ILE A 111 -3.07 -12.66 6.82
C ILE A 111 -4.12 -12.72 7.92
N TYR A 112 -4.97 -11.72 7.96
CA TYR A 112 -6.10 -11.61 8.87
C TYR A 112 -7.39 -11.86 8.10
N ILE A 113 -8.23 -12.75 8.62
CA ILE A 113 -9.49 -13.12 7.96
C ILE A 113 -10.64 -12.36 8.61
N GLY A 114 -11.36 -11.58 7.80
CA GLY A 114 -12.51 -10.80 8.20
C GLY A 114 -12.81 -9.64 7.24
N SER A 115 -13.85 -8.88 7.57
CA SER A 115 -14.26 -7.73 6.76
C SER A 115 -13.35 -6.53 7.00
N GLN A 116 -13.02 -5.81 5.93
CA GLN A 116 -12.17 -4.59 5.98
C GLN A 116 -12.78 -3.44 6.80
N ASP A 117 -14.09 -3.45 7.01
CA ASP A 117 -14.84 -2.45 7.76
C ASP A 117 -15.14 -2.87 9.21
N ASP A 118 -14.64 -4.05 9.65
CA ASP A 118 -14.79 -4.52 11.03
C ASP A 118 -13.78 -3.82 11.95
N PRO A 119 -14.24 -2.95 12.87
CA PRO A 119 -13.36 -2.22 13.77
C PRO A 119 -12.59 -3.14 14.73
N ASN A 120 -13.13 -4.31 15.12
CA ASN A 120 -12.43 -5.23 16.03
C ASN A 120 -11.28 -5.92 15.32
N LEU A 121 -11.46 -6.30 14.06
CA LEU A 121 -10.39 -6.86 13.24
C LEU A 121 -9.26 -5.83 13.07
N ILE A 122 -9.61 -4.61 12.66
CA ILE A 122 -8.65 -3.52 12.47
C ILE A 122 -7.92 -3.20 13.78
N GLU A 123 -8.61 -3.11 14.91
CA GLU A 123 -7.99 -2.89 16.22
C GLU A 123 -6.98 -4.01 16.56
N SER A 124 -7.32 -5.26 16.28
CA SER A 124 -6.40 -6.40 16.52
C SER A 124 -5.11 -6.28 15.72
N ILE A 125 -5.19 -5.80 14.47
CA ILE A 125 -4.04 -5.56 13.60
C ILE A 125 -3.21 -4.38 14.14
N LEU A 126 -3.88 -3.28 14.48
CA LEU A 126 -3.23 -2.06 14.96
C LEU A 126 -2.56 -2.22 16.33
N ASN A 127 -3.06 -3.10 17.18
CA ASN A 127 -2.39 -3.47 18.44
C ASN A 127 -1.01 -4.10 18.19
N LYS A 128 -0.82 -4.80 17.08
CA LYS A 128 0.47 -5.38 16.69
C LYS A 128 1.28 -4.46 15.78
N TYR A 129 0.63 -3.74 14.90
CA TYR A 129 1.20 -2.84 13.90
C TYR A 129 0.60 -1.44 14.02
N PRO A 130 0.98 -0.65 15.03
CA PRO A 130 0.33 0.64 15.32
C PRO A 130 0.59 1.72 14.27
N SER A 131 1.58 1.50 13.38
CA SER A 131 1.93 2.42 12.30
C SER A 131 2.16 1.63 11.00
N ILE A 132 1.54 2.09 9.92
CA ILE A 132 1.58 1.47 8.60
C ILE A 132 2.24 2.47 7.64
N ASP A 133 3.26 2.02 6.90
CA ASP A 133 3.99 2.88 5.96
C ASP A 133 3.33 2.93 4.58
N VAL A 134 2.80 1.80 4.11
CA VAL A 134 2.11 1.68 2.83
C VAL A 134 0.82 0.89 3.06
N LEU A 135 -0.31 1.49 2.72
CA LEU A 135 -1.60 0.81 2.70
C LEU A 135 -2.15 0.80 1.28
N ILE A 136 -2.59 -0.37 0.85
CA ILE A 136 -3.25 -0.59 -0.45
C ILE A 136 -4.66 -1.14 -0.16
N ASP A 137 -5.69 -0.39 -0.50
CA ASP A 137 -7.09 -0.84 -0.45
C ASP A 137 -7.51 -1.33 -1.83
N ASP A 138 -7.44 -2.65 -2.02
CA ASP A 138 -7.86 -3.42 -3.20
C ASP A 138 -8.88 -4.49 -2.77
N GLY A 139 -9.79 -4.12 -1.88
CA GLY A 139 -10.68 -5.02 -1.18
C GLY A 139 -12.02 -5.26 -1.90
N SER A 140 -13.10 -4.98 -1.20
CA SER A 140 -14.47 -5.22 -1.70
C SER A 140 -14.94 -4.24 -2.76
N HIS A 141 -14.33 -3.09 -2.86
CA HIS A 141 -14.70 -1.93 -3.69
C HIS A 141 -16.11 -1.37 -3.41
N MET A 142 -16.79 -1.85 -2.35
CA MET A 142 -18.05 -1.27 -1.89
C MET A 142 -17.80 0.11 -1.28
N MET A 143 -18.58 1.11 -1.66
CA MET A 143 -18.36 2.51 -1.23
C MET A 143 -18.35 2.66 0.28
N THR A 144 -19.28 2.00 0.97
CA THR A 144 -19.35 2.01 2.45
C THR A 144 -18.12 1.40 3.09
N HIS A 145 -17.60 0.29 2.54
CA HIS A 145 -16.40 -0.38 3.07
C HIS A 145 -15.12 0.45 2.82
N MET A 146 -14.95 1.00 1.61
CA MET A 146 -13.79 1.85 1.28
C MET A 146 -13.71 3.08 2.19
N ILE A 147 -14.86 3.75 2.41
CA ILE A 147 -14.93 4.91 3.33
C ILE A 147 -14.60 4.48 4.75
N ARG A 148 -15.19 3.37 5.20
CA ARG A 148 -14.99 2.88 6.57
C ARG A 148 -13.54 2.44 6.82
N SER A 149 -12.92 1.72 5.88
CA SER A 149 -11.51 1.36 5.95
C SER A 149 -10.62 2.61 6.08
N PHE A 150 -10.90 3.63 5.27
CA PHE A 150 -10.16 4.90 5.35
C PHE A 150 -10.31 5.56 6.72
N GLU A 151 -11.52 5.65 7.26
CA GLU A 151 -11.80 6.24 8.58
C GLU A 151 -11.08 5.49 9.71
N LEU A 152 -11.02 4.16 9.64
CA LEU A 152 -10.38 3.33 10.66
C LEU A 152 -8.85 3.36 10.58
N LEU A 153 -8.28 3.43 9.38
CA LEU A 153 -6.86 3.16 9.14
C LEU A 153 -6.02 4.41 8.85
N TYR A 154 -6.63 5.49 8.31
CA TYR A 154 -5.85 6.64 7.84
C TYR A 154 -5.04 7.32 8.94
N SER A 155 -5.56 7.42 10.17
CA SER A 155 -4.83 7.99 11.30
C SER A 155 -3.56 7.21 11.67
N HIS A 156 -3.52 5.91 11.33
CA HIS A 156 -2.42 4.98 11.62
C HIS A 156 -1.37 4.89 10.51
N ILE A 157 -1.58 5.61 9.39
CA ILE A 157 -0.53 5.77 8.39
C ILE A 157 0.62 6.60 8.98
N SER A 158 1.86 6.15 8.80
CA SER A 158 3.07 6.80 9.30
C SER A 158 3.24 8.23 8.75
N GLU A 159 4.10 9.05 9.40
CA GLU A 159 4.26 10.48 9.04
C GLU A 159 4.65 10.73 7.57
N ASN A 160 5.30 9.78 6.93
CA ASN A 160 5.66 9.85 5.51
C ASN A 160 5.01 8.72 4.71
N GLY A 161 3.95 8.12 5.25
CA GLY A 161 3.28 6.97 4.67
C GLY A 161 2.30 7.33 3.55
N VAL A 162 1.77 6.28 2.95
CA VAL A 162 0.85 6.34 1.80
C VAL A 162 -0.37 5.48 2.07
N TYR A 163 -1.55 6.02 1.76
CA TYR A 163 -2.81 5.28 1.62
C TYR A 163 -3.24 5.33 0.17
N LEU A 164 -3.23 4.21 -0.53
CA LEU A 164 -3.62 4.07 -1.93
C LEU A 164 -4.89 3.23 -2.03
N VAL A 165 -5.83 3.68 -2.84
CA VAL A 165 -7.11 2.99 -3.09
C VAL A 165 -7.19 2.63 -4.57
N GLU A 166 -7.34 1.35 -4.84
CA GLU A 166 -7.47 0.79 -6.19
C GLU A 166 -8.93 0.71 -6.66
N ASP A 167 -9.09 0.50 -7.95
CA ASP A 167 -10.35 0.22 -8.62
C ASP A 167 -11.46 1.24 -8.34
N THR A 168 -11.07 2.53 -8.19
CA THR A 168 -12.01 3.63 -7.95
C THR A 168 -12.95 3.89 -9.12
N HIS A 169 -12.81 3.18 -10.26
CA HIS A 169 -13.82 3.16 -11.33
C HIS A 169 -15.14 2.56 -10.84
N THR A 170 -15.13 1.66 -9.85
CA THR A 170 -16.31 1.10 -9.20
C THR A 170 -17.18 2.18 -8.52
N CYS A 171 -16.58 3.35 -8.21
CA CYS A 171 -17.33 4.51 -7.70
C CYS A 171 -18.43 5.01 -8.66
N TYR A 172 -18.42 4.59 -9.92
CA TYR A 172 -19.42 4.96 -10.91
C TYR A 172 -20.47 3.85 -11.14
N TRP A 173 -20.33 2.67 -10.50
CA TRP A 173 -21.15 1.50 -10.73
C TRP A 173 -22.13 1.27 -9.58
N GLU A 174 -23.40 1.07 -9.91
CA GLU A 174 -24.48 0.94 -8.92
C GLU A 174 -24.34 -0.31 -8.05
N GLU A 175 -23.83 -1.40 -8.61
CA GLU A 175 -23.59 -2.66 -7.89
C GLU A 175 -22.55 -2.56 -6.77
N TYR A 176 -21.70 -1.52 -6.80
CA TYR A 176 -20.75 -1.17 -5.75
C TYR A 176 -21.20 0.02 -4.90
N GLU A 177 -22.51 0.33 -4.89
CA GLU A 177 -23.09 1.50 -4.23
C GLU A 177 -22.67 2.84 -4.87
N GLY A 178 -22.00 2.80 -6.04
CA GLY A 178 -21.47 3.95 -6.75
C GLY A 178 -22.55 4.66 -7.61
N GLY A 179 -22.08 5.64 -8.37
CA GLY A 179 -22.87 6.45 -9.33
C GLY A 179 -22.17 7.78 -9.61
N LEU A 180 -22.40 8.34 -10.79
CA LEU A 180 -21.79 9.62 -11.16
C LEU A 180 -22.21 10.73 -10.18
N LYS A 181 -21.24 11.33 -9.49
CA LYS A 181 -21.44 12.37 -8.46
C LYS A 181 -22.42 11.93 -7.34
N LYS A 182 -22.50 10.62 -7.11
CA LYS A 182 -23.38 10.10 -6.08
C LYS A 182 -22.82 10.40 -4.69
N GLN A 183 -23.59 11.11 -3.89
CA GLN A 183 -23.24 11.35 -2.49
C GLN A 183 -23.09 10.03 -1.74
N GLY A 184 -22.03 9.89 -0.95
CA GLY A 184 -21.69 8.64 -0.26
C GLY A 184 -20.85 7.69 -1.09
N SER A 185 -20.49 8.02 -2.34
CA SER A 185 -19.43 7.28 -3.06
C SER A 185 -18.06 7.65 -2.52
N PHE A 186 -17.09 6.73 -2.63
CA PHE A 186 -15.72 7.00 -2.22
C PHE A 186 -15.09 8.14 -3.04
N MET A 187 -15.47 8.29 -4.30
CA MET A 187 -14.98 9.39 -5.13
C MET A 187 -15.42 10.76 -4.60
N GLU A 188 -16.68 10.92 -4.19
CA GLU A 188 -17.14 12.20 -3.61
C GLU A 188 -16.53 12.40 -2.21
N PHE A 189 -16.42 11.35 -1.40
CA PHE A 189 -15.68 11.39 -0.14
C PHE A 189 -14.22 11.86 -0.33
N ALA A 190 -13.50 11.34 -1.33
CA ALA A 190 -12.12 11.75 -1.61
C ALA A 190 -12.03 13.20 -2.09
N LYS A 191 -12.99 13.68 -2.88
CA LYS A 191 -13.07 15.08 -3.31
C LYS A 191 -13.31 16.04 -2.14
N ASP A 192 -14.17 15.67 -1.20
CA ASP A 192 -14.39 16.46 0.02
C ASP A 192 -13.11 16.60 0.86
N ARG A 193 -12.20 15.64 0.78
CA ARG A 193 -10.89 15.72 1.44
C ARG A 193 -9.98 16.79 0.84
N VAL A 194 -10.20 17.24 -0.39
CA VAL A 194 -9.46 18.37 -0.99
C VAL A 194 -9.72 19.65 -0.21
N ASP A 195 -10.97 19.89 0.19
CA ASP A 195 -11.33 21.05 1.02
C ASP A 195 -10.71 20.92 2.42
N MET A 196 -10.74 19.72 3.01
CA MET A 196 -10.11 19.47 4.31
C MET A 196 -8.59 19.66 4.27
N LEU A 197 -7.92 19.28 3.17
CA LEU A 197 -6.49 19.52 2.96
C LEU A 197 -6.18 21.02 3.00
N ASN A 198 -7.07 21.85 2.47
CA ASN A 198 -6.92 23.29 2.36
C ASN A 198 -7.57 24.10 3.51
N ALA A 199 -8.10 23.44 4.53
CA ALA A 199 -8.91 24.06 5.58
C ALA A 199 -8.20 25.24 6.29
N VAL A 200 -6.86 25.21 6.43
CA VAL A 200 -6.08 26.35 6.99
C VAL A 200 -6.33 27.66 6.23
N HIS A 201 -6.61 27.58 4.93
CA HIS A 201 -6.84 28.76 4.07
C HIS A 201 -8.31 29.16 3.97
N SER A 202 -9.22 28.41 4.60
CA SER A 202 -10.67 28.59 4.50
C SER A 202 -11.23 29.80 5.26
N ARG A 203 -10.37 30.57 5.98
CA ARG A 203 -10.78 31.69 6.85
C ARG A 203 -11.81 31.27 7.89
N ASN A 204 -11.64 30.09 8.51
CA ASN A 204 -12.52 29.46 9.50
C ASN A 204 -13.86 28.93 8.94
N SER A 205 -14.03 28.84 7.63
CA SER A 205 -15.20 28.18 7.02
C SER A 205 -15.15 26.67 7.17
N LEU A 206 -13.94 26.09 7.36
CA LEU A 206 -13.73 24.67 7.60
C LEU A 206 -12.86 24.46 8.86
N PRO A 207 -13.14 23.42 9.64
CA PRO A 207 -12.31 23.08 10.80
C PRO A 207 -10.95 22.52 10.36
N VAL A 208 -9.89 22.98 11.01
CA VAL A 208 -8.54 22.42 10.84
C VAL A 208 -8.46 21.15 11.67
N THR A 209 -8.38 19.99 11.00
CA THR A 209 -8.36 18.66 11.62
C THR A 209 -6.96 18.05 11.60
N GLU A 210 -6.81 16.84 12.20
CA GLU A 210 -5.56 16.08 12.06
C GLU A 210 -5.29 15.69 10.61
N PHE A 211 -6.33 15.42 9.81
CA PHE A 211 -6.19 15.23 8.36
C PHE A 211 -5.49 16.43 7.71
N THR A 212 -5.96 17.66 8.00
CA THR A 212 -5.37 18.92 7.49
C THR A 212 -3.90 19.08 7.88
N LYS A 213 -3.52 18.64 9.11
CA LYS A 213 -2.18 18.82 9.67
C LYS A 213 -1.19 17.77 9.18
N THR A 214 -1.68 16.60 8.79
CA THR A 214 -0.83 15.43 8.50
C THR A 214 -0.89 14.94 7.06
N THR A 215 -1.80 15.47 6.22
CA THR A 215 -1.88 15.13 4.80
C THR A 215 -1.05 16.12 3.99
N ASP A 216 -0.20 15.59 3.10
CA ASP A 216 0.62 16.38 2.18
C ASP A 216 -0.10 16.61 0.86
N SER A 217 -0.63 15.54 0.28
CA SER A 217 -1.27 15.59 -1.03
C SER A 217 -2.36 14.52 -1.21
N ILE A 218 -3.23 14.78 -2.16
CA ILE A 218 -4.22 13.83 -2.68
C ILE A 218 -4.02 13.78 -4.19
N SER A 219 -3.71 12.61 -4.74
CA SER A 219 -3.51 12.41 -6.17
C SER A 219 -4.61 11.52 -6.73
N PHE A 220 -5.25 11.97 -7.80
CA PHE A 220 -6.26 11.21 -8.54
C PHE A 220 -5.66 10.74 -9.85
N TYR A 221 -5.73 9.45 -10.10
CA TYR A 221 -5.29 8.80 -11.33
C TYR A 221 -6.48 8.08 -11.99
N ASP A 222 -6.26 7.51 -13.15
CA ASP A 222 -7.21 6.58 -13.73
C ASP A 222 -7.36 5.38 -12.80
N SER A 223 -8.55 5.28 -12.17
CA SER A 223 -8.93 4.21 -11.26
C SER A 223 -8.11 4.05 -9.96
N ILE A 224 -7.29 5.03 -9.59
CA ILE A 224 -6.57 5.07 -8.30
C ILE A 224 -6.68 6.44 -7.65
N VAL A 225 -6.85 6.45 -6.31
CA VAL A 225 -6.69 7.64 -5.47
C VAL A 225 -5.60 7.38 -4.44
N VAL A 226 -4.67 8.33 -4.30
CA VAL A 226 -3.55 8.24 -3.35
C VAL A 226 -3.57 9.41 -2.39
N PHE A 227 -3.45 9.10 -1.10
CA PHE A 227 -3.26 10.08 -0.03
C PHE A 227 -1.85 9.92 0.53
N GLU A 228 -1.05 10.98 0.48
CA GLU A 228 0.27 10.98 1.10
C GLU A 228 0.26 11.75 2.41
N LYS A 229 0.88 11.16 3.43
CA LYS A 229 1.05 11.84 4.71
C LYS A 229 2.40 12.53 4.80
N ARG A 230 2.36 13.75 5.35
CA ARG A 230 3.52 14.49 5.82
C ARG A 230 3.04 15.49 6.85
N ARG A 231 3.62 15.47 8.04
CA ARG A 231 3.27 16.46 9.03
C ARG A 231 3.60 17.87 8.53
N GLN A 232 2.58 18.71 8.42
CA GLN A 232 2.69 20.07 7.94
C GLN A 232 3.12 21.02 9.06
N GLY A 233 4.25 21.68 8.88
CA GLY A 233 4.68 22.78 9.75
C GLY A 233 3.84 24.04 9.58
N LYS A 234 4.19 25.11 10.30
CA LYS A 234 3.59 26.42 10.09
C LYS A 234 3.89 26.88 8.66
N ARG A 235 2.85 27.19 7.90
CA ARG A 235 2.96 27.69 6.54
C ARG A 235 3.58 29.10 6.55
N GLN A 236 4.61 29.30 5.72
CA GLN A 236 5.37 30.55 5.63
C GLN A 236 5.49 30.93 4.16
N ALA A 237 5.37 32.20 3.88
CA ALA A 237 5.55 32.76 2.54
C ALA A 237 6.56 33.90 2.62
N PRO A 238 7.87 33.62 2.79
CA PRO A 238 8.88 34.64 2.83
C PRO A 238 9.04 35.31 1.45
N MET A 239 9.27 36.63 1.45
CA MET A 239 9.76 37.32 0.28
C MET A 239 11.30 37.34 0.29
N THR A 240 11.89 37.18 -0.89
CA THR A 240 13.33 37.34 -1.11
C THR A 240 13.52 38.55 -2.00
N GLU A 241 14.41 39.48 -1.60
CA GLU A 241 14.79 40.63 -2.39
C GLU A 241 16.22 40.43 -2.88
N SER A 242 16.55 40.93 -4.10
CA SER A 242 17.94 41.04 -4.54
C SER A 242 18.64 42.06 -3.64
N MET A 243 19.76 41.68 -3.04
CA MET A 243 20.66 42.64 -2.43
C MET A 243 21.40 43.31 -3.60
N ASP A 244 21.00 44.55 -3.97
CA ASP A 244 21.75 45.43 -4.87
C ASP A 244 23.07 45.87 -4.23
#